data_7743ef185f9760d14a3d809cb10e97be
#
_entry.id   7743ef185f9760d14a3d809cb10e97be
#
_cell.length_a   1.000
_cell.length_b   1.000
_cell.length_c   1.000
_cell.angle_alpha   90.00
_cell.angle_beta   90.00
_cell.angle_gamma   90.00
#
_symmetry.space_group_name_H-M   'P 1'
#
loop_
_entity.id
_entity.type
_entity.pdbx_description
1 polymer ?
#
loop_
_entity_poly.entity_id
_entity_poly.type
_entity_poly.pdbx_seq_one_letter_code
_entity_poly.pdbx_strand_id
1 'polypeptide(L)' 'MEIEMHIIYEKVDGLIQASVAELPGAISLGASVEEARRNLNEAIEMVMEANRLLAEDVAVPPASII' A
#
# COMPACT_ATOMS: atom_id res chain seq x y z
N MET A 1 -19.35 1.69 -2.55
CA MET A 1 -18.49 0.97 -3.50
C MET A 1 -17.54 0.06 -2.74
N GLU A 2 -17.58 -1.20 -3.04
CA GLU A 2 -16.68 -2.15 -2.39
C GLU A 2 -15.41 -2.30 -3.20
N ILE A 3 -14.29 -2.25 -2.50
CA ILE A 3 -13.00 -2.50 -3.11
C ILE A 3 -12.51 -3.84 -2.57
N GLU A 4 -12.36 -4.80 -3.45
CA GLU A 4 -11.79 -6.07 -3.05
C GLU A 4 -10.27 -5.96 -3.10
N MET A 5 -9.63 -6.34 -2.00
CA MET A 5 -8.19 -6.40 -1.95
C MET A 5 -7.76 -7.82 -1.71
N HIS A 6 -6.88 -8.31 -2.53
CA HIS A 6 -6.33 -9.65 -2.39
C HIS A 6 -4.96 -9.55 -1.75
N ILE A 7 -4.84 -10.13 -0.57
CA ILE A 7 -3.60 -10.12 0.17
C ILE A 7 -2.83 -11.40 -0.11
N ILE A 8 -1.60 -11.24 -0.53
CA ILE A 8 -0.72 -12.36 -0.86
C ILE A 8 0.32 -12.48 0.24
N TYR A 9 0.47 -13.69 0.77
CA TYR A 9 1.48 -13.97 1.79
C TYR A 9 2.55 -14.87 1.21
N GLU A 10 3.80 -14.51 1.43
CA GLU A 10 4.93 -15.32 1.00
C GLU A 10 5.95 -15.42 2.12
N LYS A 11 6.64 -16.56 2.18
CA LYS A 11 7.70 -16.74 3.15
C LYS A 11 9.01 -16.30 2.51
N VAL A 12 9.67 -15.32 3.13
CA VAL A 12 10.92 -14.76 2.61
C VAL A 12 11.93 -14.71 3.74
N ASP A 13 13.00 -15.48 3.63
CA ASP A 13 14.08 -15.50 4.62
C ASP A 13 13.60 -15.67 6.06
N GLY A 14 12.64 -16.57 6.27
CA GLY A 14 12.12 -16.83 7.60
C GLY A 14 11.07 -15.85 8.09
N LEU A 15 10.79 -14.83 7.30
CA LEU A 15 9.74 -13.87 7.61
C LEU A 15 8.54 -14.07 6.69
N ILE A 16 7.43 -13.50 7.06
CA ILE A 16 6.23 -13.51 6.22
C ILE A 16 6.12 -12.15 5.53
N GLN A 17 6.05 -12.18 4.22
CA GLN A 17 5.80 -10.97 3.43
C GLN A 17 4.32 -10.94 3.08
N ALA A 18 3.69 -9.82 3.33
CA ALA A 18 2.31 -9.58 2.94
C ALA A 18 2.25 -8.44 1.93
N SER A 19 1.49 -8.62 0.88
CA SER A 19 1.34 -7.60 -0.14
C SER A 19 -0.09 -7.58 -0.66
N VAL A 20 -0.46 -6.50 -1.30
CA VAL A 20 -1.79 -6.34 -1.90
C VAL A 20 -1.64 -6.36 -3.41
N ALA A 21 -2.33 -7.29 -4.06
CA ALA A 21 -2.22 -7.45 -5.51
C ALA A 21 -2.67 -6.20 -6.25
N GLU A 22 -3.72 -5.56 -5.76
CA GLU A 22 -4.32 -4.39 -6.42
C GLU A 22 -3.65 -3.07 -6.07
N LEU A 23 -2.75 -3.08 -5.11
CA LEU A 23 -2.14 -1.83 -4.64
C LEU A 23 -0.62 -1.98 -4.61
N PRO A 24 0.04 -1.75 -5.73
CA PRO A 24 1.51 -1.84 -5.79
C PRO A 24 2.16 -0.91 -4.78
N GLY A 25 3.18 -1.38 -4.11
CA GLY A 25 3.86 -0.60 -3.09
C GLY A 25 3.39 -0.90 -1.68
N ALA A 26 2.22 -1.51 -1.51
CA ALA A 26 1.74 -1.92 -0.20
C ALA A 26 2.32 -3.29 0.13
N ILE A 27 3.48 -3.31 0.74
CA ILE A 27 4.20 -4.51 1.11
C ILE A 27 4.71 -4.37 2.53
N SER A 28 4.63 -5.44 3.29
CA SER A 28 5.12 -5.46 4.65
C SER A 28 5.76 -6.79 4.99
N LEU A 29 6.50 -6.82 6.08
CA LEU A 29 7.11 -8.03 6.59
C LEU A 29 6.74 -8.19 8.06
N GLY A 30 6.70 -9.42 8.52
CA GLY A 30 6.46 -9.71 9.91
C GLY A 30 6.95 -11.11 10.26
N ALA A 31 7.11 -11.38 11.54
CA ALA A 31 7.52 -12.70 12.01
C ALA A 31 6.41 -13.74 11.92
N SER A 32 5.17 -13.27 11.80
CA SER A 32 4.00 -14.11 11.66
C SER A 32 3.03 -13.48 10.68
N VAL A 33 2.03 -14.25 10.26
CA VAL A 33 0.99 -13.73 9.37
C VAL A 33 0.25 -12.57 10.03
N GLU A 34 -0.05 -12.69 11.32
CA GLU A 34 -0.74 -11.62 12.04
C GLU A 34 0.06 -10.33 12.08
N GLU A 35 1.35 -10.45 12.35
CA GLU A 35 2.22 -9.28 12.38
C GLU A 35 2.37 -8.66 11.00
N ALA A 36 2.59 -9.50 9.98
CA ALA A 36 2.69 -9.01 8.61
C ALA A 36 1.41 -8.30 8.18
N ARG A 37 0.25 -8.84 8.57
CA ARG A 37 -1.03 -8.24 8.25
C ARG A 37 -1.21 -6.89 8.92
N ARG A 38 -0.83 -6.79 10.19
CA ARG A 38 -0.90 -5.54 10.93
C ARG A 38 -0.01 -4.48 10.29
N ASN A 39 1.21 -4.88 9.96
CA ASN A 39 2.14 -3.96 9.29
C ASN A 39 1.65 -3.58 7.90
N LEU A 40 0.99 -4.51 7.21
CA LEU A 40 0.44 -4.23 5.90
C LEU A 40 -0.66 -3.17 5.97
N ASN A 41 -1.49 -3.20 7.00
CA ASN A 41 -2.52 -2.18 7.16
C ASN A 41 -1.93 -0.78 7.23
N GLU A 42 -0.81 -0.63 7.93
CA GLU A 42 -0.12 0.65 7.98
C GLU A 42 0.46 1.03 6.63
N ALA A 43 1.01 0.04 5.92
CA ALA A 43 1.56 0.30 4.58
C ALA A 43 0.47 0.72 3.61
N ILE A 44 -0.70 0.13 3.69
CA ILE A 44 -1.83 0.51 2.84
C ILE A 44 -2.22 1.96 3.10
N GLU A 45 -2.30 2.34 4.36
CA GLU A 45 -2.64 3.72 4.71
C GLU A 45 -1.62 4.70 4.14
N MET A 46 -0.34 4.36 4.24
CA MET A 46 0.72 5.22 3.73
C MET A 46 0.67 5.36 2.21
N VAL A 47 0.42 4.26 1.50
CA VAL A 47 0.33 4.29 0.04
C VAL A 47 -0.87 5.10 -0.40
N MET A 48 -2.01 4.91 0.26
CA MET A 48 -3.21 5.67 -0.07
C MET A 48 -3.04 7.16 0.20
N GLU A 49 -2.38 7.49 1.29
CA GLU A 49 -2.09 8.90 1.61
C GLU A 49 -1.19 9.51 0.55
N ALA A 50 -0.14 8.80 0.16
CA ALA A 50 0.77 9.28 -0.87
C ALA A 50 0.05 9.47 -2.20
N ASN A 51 -0.79 8.53 -2.58
CA ASN A 51 -1.55 8.64 -3.82
C ASN A 51 -2.51 9.82 -3.79
N ARG A 52 -3.12 10.07 -2.65
CA ARG A 52 -4.01 11.20 -2.51
C ARG A 52 -3.27 12.52 -2.67
N LEU A 53 -2.11 12.62 -2.04
CA LEU A 53 -1.30 13.83 -2.14
C LEU A 53 -0.81 14.08 -3.55
N LEU A 54 -0.40 13.01 -4.23
CA LEU A 54 0.02 13.13 -5.62
C LEU A 54 -1.13 13.56 -6.53
N ALA A 55 -2.32 13.04 -6.27
CA ALA A 55 -3.50 13.42 -7.03
C ALA A 55 -3.83 14.89 -6.83
N GLU A 56 -3.70 15.39 -5.62
CA GLU A 56 -3.93 16.80 -5.33
C GLU A 56 -2.91 17.68 -6.03
N ASP A 57 -1.64 17.25 -6.03
CA ASP A 57 -0.58 17.97 -6.74
C ASP A 57 -0.84 18.02 -8.22
N VAL A 58 -1.31 16.92 -8.79
CA VAL A 58 -1.61 16.87 -10.21
C VAL A 58 -2.81 17.74 -10.55
N ALA A 59 -3.76 17.83 -9.63
CA ALA A 59 -4.98 18.60 -9.87
C ALA A 59 -4.76 20.13 -9.84
N VAL A 60 -3.77 20.56 -9.07
CA VAL A 60 -3.53 21.99 -8.89
C VAL A 60 -2.79 22.62 -10.05
N PRO A 61 -1.83 21.98 -10.62
CA PRO A 61 -0.87 22.63 -11.50
C PRO A 61 -1.27 23.06 -12.87
N PRO A 62 -2.44 22.81 -13.40
CA PRO A 62 -2.72 23.30 -14.74
C PRO A 62 -2.38 24.77 -14.92
N ALA A 63 -2.57 25.53 -13.88
CA ALA A 63 -2.28 26.94 -13.91
C ALA A 63 -0.79 27.22 -13.93
N SER A 64 0.00 26.34 -13.35
CA SER A 64 1.43 26.58 -13.26
C SER A 64 2.19 26.16 -14.50
N ILE A 65 1.55 25.45 -15.38
CA ILE A 65 2.21 25.00 -16.61
C ILE A 65 2.32 26.10 -17.63
N ILE A 66 1.54 27.08 -17.47
CA ILE A 66 1.52 28.20 -18.41
C ILE A 66 2.60 29.25 -18.08
#